data_a4d451e160285f88b4e80e897f50bfac
#
_entry.id   a4d451e160285f88b4e80e897f50bfac
#
_cell.length_a   1.000
_cell.length_b   1.000
_cell.length_c   1.000
_cell.angle_alpha   90.00
_cell.angle_beta   90.00
_cell.angle_gamma   90.00
#
_symmetry.space_group_name_H-M   'P 1'
#
loop_
_entity.id
_entity.type
_entity.pdbx_description
1 polymer ?
#
loop_
_entity_poly.entity_id
_entity_poly.type
_entity_poly.pdbx_seq_one_letter_code
_entity_poly.pdbx_strand_id
1 'polypeptide(L)'
;MNKENASKLWKMIQEAGDYLKDQLPEHPNHPKGRNPYAHVALAVKEEFNVTYKEIPDEKFDEVVKYIDFLKQNPSWLFIIISVI
;
A
#
# COMPACT_ATOMS: atom_id res chain seq x y z
N MET A 1 12.80 8.22 -4.04
CA MET A 1 12.18 8.48 -5.37
C MET A 1 12.33 9.93 -5.76
N ASN A 2 12.62 10.19 -7.03
CA ASN A 2 12.55 11.54 -7.52
C ASN A 2 11.08 12.01 -7.52
N LYS A 3 10.87 13.30 -7.76
CA LYS A 3 9.55 13.90 -7.64
C LYS A 3 8.53 13.30 -8.59
N GLU A 4 8.95 12.99 -9.81
CA GLU A 4 8.09 12.39 -10.81
C GLU A 4 7.69 10.97 -10.44
N ASN A 5 8.66 10.15 -10.03
CA ASN A 5 8.38 8.78 -9.62
C ASN A 5 7.54 8.70 -8.34
N ALA A 6 7.82 9.58 -7.38
CA ALA A 6 7.01 9.65 -6.17
C ALA A 6 5.55 9.99 -6.49
N SER A 7 5.33 10.89 -7.43
CA SER A 7 3.98 11.25 -7.86
C SER A 7 3.27 10.07 -8.52
N LYS A 8 3.97 9.32 -9.36
CA LYS A 8 3.43 8.12 -10.00
C LYS A 8 3.05 7.07 -8.97
N LEU A 9 3.93 6.83 -8.00
CA LEU A 9 3.65 5.85 -6.93
C LEU A 9 2.46 6.28 -6.08
N TRP A 10 2.34 7.57 -5.80
CA TRP A 10 1.20 8.07 -5.04
C TRP A 10 -0.13 7.78 -5.76
N LYS A 11 -0.16 8.01 -7.07
CA LYS A 11 -1.34 7.67 -7.87
C LYS A 11 -1.65 6.19 -7.82
N MET A 12 -0.62 5.35 -7.89
CA MET A 12 -0.80 3.90 -7.83
C MET A 12 -1.30 3.46 -6.46
N ILE A 13 -0.80 4.08 -5.39
CA ILE A 13 -1.28 3.82 -4.04
C ILE A 13 -2.76 4.19 -3.92
N GLN A 14 -3.15 5.34 -4.48
CA GLN A 14 -4.54 5.77 -4.48
C GLN A 14 -5.44 4.82 -5.28
N GLU A 15 -5.00 4.41 -6.46
CA GLU A 15 -5.74 3.45 -7.28
C GLU A 15 -5.89 2.10 -6.58
N ALA A 16 -4.83 1.63 -5.95
CA ALA A 16 -4.87 0.39 -5.18
C ALA A 16 -5.83 0.52 -3.99
N GLY A 17 -5.81 1.67 -3.31
CA GLY A 17 -6.74 1.94 -2.23
C GLY A 17 -8.19 1.93 -2.70
N ASP A 18 -8.46 2.56 -3.84
CA ASP A 18 -9.80 2.55 -4.43
C ASP A 18 -10.25 1.13 -4.77
N TYR A 19 -9.34 0.34 -5.33
CA TYR A 19 -9.63 -1.04 -5.67
C TYR A 19 -9.94 -1.88 -4.44
N LEU A 20 -9.21 -1.66 -3.35
CA LEU A 20 -9.35 -2.45 -2.13
C LEU A 20 -10.43 -1.93 -1.17
N LYS A 21 -11.02 -0.80 -1.47
CA LYS A 21 -11.93 -0.10 -0.56
C LYS A 21 -13.03 -1.00 0.02
N ASP A 22 -13.62 -1.84 -0.81
CA ASP A 22 -14.73 -2.71 -0.40
C ASP A 22 -14.27 -4.15 -0.15
N GLN A 23 -12.98 -4.41 -0.24
CA GLN A 23 -12.43 -5.77 -0.14
C GLN A 23 -11.68 -6.03 1.16
N LEU A 24 -11.34 -4.99 1.92
CA LEU A 24 -10.65 -5.15 3.19
C LEU A 24 -11.66 -5.57 4.27
N PRO A 25 -11.32 -6.58 5.08
CA PRO A 25 -12.21 -7.00 6.16
C PRO A 25 -12.34 -5.92 7.24
N GLU A 26 -13.49 -5.89 7.88
CA GLU A 26 -13.70 -4.99 9.01
C GLU A 26 -12.81 -5.42 10.18
N HIS A 27 -12.38 -4.43 10.95
CA HIS A 27 -11.58 -4.66 12.14
C HIS A 27 -12.34 -4.11 13.36
N PRO A 28 -12.31 -4.81 14.52
CA PRO A 28 -13.02 -4.34 15.73
C PRO A 28 -12.69 -2.91 16.13
N ASN A 29 -11.46 -2.48 15.91
CA ASN A 29 -11.02 -1.13 16.24
C ASN A 29 -11.32 -0.11 15.15
N HIS A 30 -11.88 -0.56 14.03
CA HIS A 30 -12.22 0.30 12.90
C HIS A 30 -13.60 -0.10 12.37
N PRO A 31 -14.67 0.17 13.14
CA PRO A 31 -16.01 -0.32 12.80
C PRO A 31 -16.57 0.24 11.50
N LYS A 32 -16.02 1.36 11.02
CA LYS A 32 -16.41 1.95 9.73
C LYS A 32 -15.54 1.48 8.57
N GLY A 33 -14.72 0.44 8.81
CA GLY A 33 -13.76 -0.04 7.84
C GLY A 33 -12.42 0.65 8.00
N ARG A 34 -11.41 0.10 7.34
CA ARG A 34 -10.06 0.65 7.37
C ARG A 34 -9.87 1.63 6.25
N ASN A 35 -8.96 2.60 6.46
CA ASN A 35 -8.54 3.50 5.39
C ASN A 35 -7.66 2.71 4.41
N PRO A 36 -8.16 2.36 3.21
CA PRO A 36 -7.41 1.50 2.29
C PRO A 36 -6.14 2.15 1.77
N TYR A 37 -6.13 3.48 1.66
CA TYR A 37 -4.95 4.21 1.18
C TYR A 37 -3.82 4.14 2.19
N ALA A 38 -4.14 4.34 3.45
CA ALA A 38 -3.15 4.21 4.53
C ALA A 38 -2.62 2.79 4.61
N HIS A 39 -3.46 1.80 4.38
CA HIS A 39 -3.04 0.39 4.40
C HIS A 39 -2.03 0.09 3.30
N VAL A 40 -2.28 0.55 2.08
CA VAL A 40 -1.35 0.33 0.97
C VAL A 40 -0.03 1.03 1.25
N ALA A 41 -0.08 2.29 1.69
CA ALA A 41 1.13 3.05 2.00
C ALA A 41 1.94 2.41 3.13
N LEU A 42 1.27 1.93 4.17
CA LEU A 42 1.92 1.26 5.29
C LEU A 42 2.55 -0.06 4.85
N ALA A 43 1.86 -0.84 4.03
CA ALA A 43 2.41 -2.10 3.52
C ALA A 43 3.67 -1.87 2.69
N VAL A 44 3.70 -0.83 1.86
CA VAL A 44 4.89 -0.46 1.10
C VAL A 44 6.02 -0.09 2.05
N LYS A 45 5.75 0.70 3.07
CA LYS A 45 6.74 1.08 4.07
C LYS A 45 7.31 -0.14 4.79
N GLU A 46 6.46 -1.09 5.16
CA GLU A 46 6.91 -2.30 5.85
C GLU A 46 7.78 -3.18 4.94
N GLU A 47 7.44 -3.29 3.66
CA GLU A 47 8.20 -4.10 2.71
C GLU A 47 9.57 -3.49 2.42
N PHE A 48 9.65 -2.18 2.25
CA PHE A 48 10.87 -1.50 1.83
C PHE A 48 11.59 -0.77 2.97
N ASN A 49 11.06 -0.81 4.18
CA ASN A 49 11.62 -0.21 5.40
C ASN A 49 11.67 1.32 5.42
N VAL A 50 11.19 1.98 4.37
CA VAL A 50 11.08 3.44 4.29
C VAL A 50 9.81 3.79 3.54
N THR A 51 9.36 5.05 3.68
CA THR A 51 8.19 5.50 2.95
C THR A 51 8.47 5.49 1.44
N TYR A 52 7.41 5.43 0.64
CA TYR A 52 7.58 5.36 -0.82
C TYR A 52 8.40 6.52 -1.37
N LYS A 53 8.35 7.70 -0.72
CA LYS A 53 9.12 8.87 -1.15
C LYS A 53 10.61 8.70 -0.98
N GLU A 54 11.03 7.87 -0.02
CA GLU A 54 12.43 7.67 0.33
C GLU A 54 13.05 6.44 -0.32
N ILE A 55 12.26 5.63 -1.02
CA ILE A 55 12.77 4.46 -1.72
C ILE A 55 13.62 4.94 -2.91
N PRO A 56 14.79 4.33 -3.16
CA PRO A 56 15.62 4.69 -4.32
C PRO A 56 14.88 4.50 -5.65
N ASP A 57 15.14 5.39 -6.62
CA ASP A 57 14.49 5.32 -7.93
C ASP A 57 14.73 4.00 -8.65
N GLU A 58 15.87 3.39 -8.44
CA GLU A 58 16.22 2.11 -9.06
C GLU A 58 15.27 0.98 -8.64
N LYS A 59 14.54 1.16 -7.55
CA LYS A 59 13.56 0.20 -7.06
C LYS A 59 12.12 0.51 -7.48
N PHE A 60 11.95 1.51 -8.33
CA PHE A 60 10.60 1.93 -8.76
C PHE A 60 9.77 0.75 -9.28
N ASP A 61 10.34 -0.07 -10.16
CA ASP A 61 9.63 -1.22 -10.73
C ASP A 61 9.25 -2.25 -9.68
N GLU A 62 10.11 -2.44 -8.67
CA GLU A 62 9.81 -3.37 -7.58
C GLU A 62 8.62 -2.88 -6.74
N VAL A 63 8.56 -1.57 -6.50
CA VAL A 63 7.44 -0.98 -5.76
C VAL A 63 6.14 -1.12 -6.55
N VAL A 64 6.19 -0.87 -7.85
CA VAL A 64 5.04 -1.04 -8.74
C VAL A 64 4.50 -2.47 -8.65
N LYS A 65 5.38 -3.44 -8.76
CA LYS A 65 5.01 -4.85 -8.68
C LYS A 65 4.41 -5.22 -7.33
N TYR A 66 4.96 -4.65 -6.27
CA TYR A 66 4.46 -4.91 -4.93
C TYR A 66 3.06 -4.33 -4.70
N ILE A 67 2.82 -3.11 -5.17
CA ILE A 67 1.49 -2.50 -5.08
C ILE A 67 0.47 -3.33 -5.85
N ASP A 68 0.84 -3.82 -7.02
CA ASP A 68 -0.02 -4.68 -7.81
C ASP A 68 -0.30 -6.01 -7.10
N PHE A 69 0.71 -6.58 -6.47
CA PHE A 69 0.56 -7.78 -5.63
C PHE A 69 -0.45 -7.53 -4.50
N LEU A 70 -0.39 -6.38 -3.85
CA LEU A 70 -1.33 -6.05 -2.77
C LEU A 70 -2.77 -5.98 -3.25
N LYS A 71 -2.99 -5.46 -4.45
CA LYS A 71 -4.33 -5.41 -5.05
C LYS A 71 -4.90 -6.82 -5.25
N GLN A 72 -4.06 -7.75 -5.62
CA GLN A 72 -4.46 -9.13 -5.88
C GLN A 72 -4.57 -9.97 -4.62
N ASN A 73 -4.05 -9.50 -3.50
CA ASN A 73 -3.98 -10.26 -2.25
C ASN A 73 -4.41 -9.40 -1.06
N PRO A 74 -5.70 -9.02 -0.98
CA PRO A 74 -6.20 -8.18 0.13
C PRO A 74 -5.98 -8.78 1.51
N SER A 75 -6.05 -10.11 1.62
CA SER A 75 -5.84 -10.81 2.89
C SER A 75 -4.40 -10.67 3.39
N TRP A 76 -3.45 -10.61 2.48
CA TRP A 76 -2.03 -10.40 2.82
C TRP A 76 -1.84 -9.04 3.49
N LEU A 77 -2.46 -8.01 2.93
CA LEU A 77 -2.40 -6.66 3.49
C LEU A 77 -2.98 -6.65 4.92
N PHE A 78 -4.09 -7.33 5.12
CA PHE A 78 -4.71 -7.46 6.43
C PHE A 78 -3.78 -8.15 7.43
N ILE A 79 -3.15 -9.26 7.02
CA ILE A 79 -2.27 -10.04 7.89
C ILE A 79 -1.07 -9.21 8.33
N ILE A 80 -0.41 -8.51 7.40
CA ILE A 80 0.74 -7.66 7.71
C ILE A 80 0.38 -6.63 8.78
N ILE A 81 -0.73 -5.96 8.61
CA ILE A 81 -1.11 -4.87 9.51
C ILE A 81 -1.61 -5.39 10.85
N SER A 82 -2.18 -6.59 10.88
CA SER A 82 -2.64 -7.20 12.13
C SER A 82 -1.51 -7.70 13.01
N VAL A 83 -0.37 -8.03 12.41
CA VAL A 83 0.80 -8.56 13.14
C VAL A 83 1.64 -7.41 13.72
N ILE A 84 1.57 -6.26 13.11
CA ILE A 84 2.30 -5.08 13.57
C ILE A 84 1.52 -4.34 14.64
#